data_267ea066f93a2fb83108f8b0332b35e4
#
_entry.id   267ea066f93a2fb83108f8b0332b35e4
#
_cell.length_a   1.000
_cell.length_b   1.000
_cell.length_c   1.000
_cell.angle_alpha   90.00
_cell.angle_beta   90.00
_cell.angle_gamma   90.00
#
_symmetry.space_group_name_H-M   'P 1'
#
loop_
_entity.id
_entity.type
_entity.pdbx_description
1 polymer ?
#
loop_
_entity_poly.entity_id
_entity_poly.type
_entity_poly.pdbx_seq_one_letter_code
_entity_poly.pdbx_strand_id
1 'polypeptide(L)' 'MIKLYSTHCPRCCILEEKLINKEIKYELCTDTQEMISLGLVNAPALQLENGQLLDFGQAIKWIGGYNAN' A
#
# COMPACT_ATOMS: atom_id res chain seq x y z
N MET A 1 11.99 0.86 -2.49
CA MET A 1 10.88 1.75 -2.11
C MET A 1 9.59 0.94 -2.10
N ILE A 2 8.75 1.12 -1.09
CA ILE A 2 7.47 0.42 -1.06
C ILE A 2 6.51 0.99 -2.11
N LYS A 3 5.55 0.18 -2.53
CA LYS A 3 4.63 0.54 -3.60
C LYS A 3 3.20 0.37 -3.11
N LEU A 4 2.39 1.40 -3.32
CA LEU A 4 0.97 1.36 -2.97
C LEU A 4 0.15 1.21 -4.24
N TYR A 5 -0.62 0.12 -4.32
CA TYR A 5 -1.55 -0.11 -5.42
C TYR A 5 -2.92 0.43 -5.00
N SER A 6 -3.43 1.38 -5.75
CA SER A 6 -4.62 2.14 -5.38
C SER A 6 -5.56 2.31 -6.56
N THR A 7 -6.86 2.23 -6.28
CA THR A 7 -7.90 2.57 -7.26
C THR A 7 -8.66 3.82 -6.83
N HIS A 8 -8.07 4.61 -5.93
CA HIS A 8 -8.69 5.82 -5.38
C HIS A 8 -9.97 5.56 -4.59
N CYS A 9 -10.12 4.35 -4.05
CA CYS A 9 -11.24 4.05 -3.15
C CYS A 9 -11.00 4.68 -1.77
N PRO A 10 -12.05 4.79 -0.92
CA PRO A 10 -11.88 5.39 0.41
C PRO A 10 -10.79 4.71 1.25
N ARG A 11 -10.66 3.38 1.17
CA ARG A 11 -9.62 2.66 1.89
C ARG A 11 -8.23 3.00 1.39
N CYS A 12 -8.10 3.25 0.09
CA CYS A 12 -6.84 3.67 -0.50
C CYS A 12 -6.40 5.01 0.08
N CYS A 13 -7.33 5.94 0.21
CA CYS A 13 -7.04 7.25 0.80
C CYS A 13 -6.60 7.13 2.26
N ILE A 14 -7.20 6.21 3.01
CA ILE A 14 -6.82 5.96 4.41
C ILE A 14 -5.37 5.48 4.49
N LEU A 15 -4.97 4.55 3.62
CA LEU A 15 -3.59 4.07 3.60
C LEU A 15 -2.61 5.15 3.21
N GLU A 16 -2.93 5.95 2.18
CA GLU A 16 -2.08 7.05 1.77
C GLU A 16 -1.86 8.03 2.92
N GLU A 17 -2.94 8.40 3.61
CA GLU A 17 -2.85 9.32 4.72
C GLU A 17 -1.97 8.76 5.84
N LYS A 18 -2.11 7.48 6.17
CA LYS A 18 -1.29 6.85 7.19
C LYS A 18 0.20 6.80 6.80
N LEU A 19 0.48 6.52 5.54
CA LEU A 19 1.85 6.52 5.04
C LEU A 19 2.48 7.91 5.13
N ILE A 20 1.72 8.94 4.76
CA ILE A 20 2.19 10.32 4.83
C ILE A 20 2.43 10.73 6.28
N ASN A 21 1.52 10.37 7.19
CA ASN A 21 1.64 10.72 8.62
C ASN A 21 2.87 10.09 9.26
N LYS A 22 3.29 8.92 8.79
CA LYS A 22 4.49 8.23 9.28
C LYS A 22 5.74 8.63 8.49
N GLU A 23 5.61 9.53 7.53
CA GLU A 23 6.71 9.97 6.67
C GLU A 23 7.36 8.81 5.93
N ILE A 24 6.55 7.80 5.57
CA ILE A 24 7.02 6.65 4.81
C ILE A 24 6.98 7.00 3.33
N LYS A 25 8.11 6.88 2.65
CA LYS A 25 8.16 7.10 1.21
C LYS A 25 7.58 5.91 0.48
N TYR A 26 6.73 6.18 -0.50
CA TYR A 26 6.10 5.12 -1.28
C TYR A 26 5.89 5.59 -2.71
N GLU A 27 5.75 4.63 -3.62
CA GLU A 27 5.40 4.87 -5.00
C GLU A 27 3.93 4.52 -5.19
N LEU A 28 3.15 5.43 -5.77
CA LEU A 28 1.74 5.19 -6.04
C LEU A 28 1.58 4.55 -7.41
N CYS A 29 0.87 3.42 -7.45
CA CYS A 29 0.55 2.73 -8.69
C CYS A 29 -0.97 2.62 -8.82
N THR A 30 -1.50 3.17 -9.92
CA THR A 30 -2.93 3.12 -10.22
C THR A 30 -3.22 2.27 -11.46
N ASP A 31 -2.23 1.54 -11.95
CA ASP A 31 -2.38 0.68 -13.12
C ASP A 31 -3.11 -0.60 -12.74
N THR A 32 -4.38 -0.69 -13.14
CA THR A 32 -5.21 -1.86 -12.82
C THR A 32 -4.72 -3.12 -13.52
N GLN A 33 -4.10 -3.00 -14.69
CA GLN A 33 -3.57 -4.17 -15.39
C GLN A 33 -2.38 -4.76 -14.64
N GLU A 34 -1.51 -3.91 -14.09
CA GLU A 34 -0.41 -4.39 -13.26
C GLU A 34 -0.95 -5.11 -12.01
N MET A 35 -1.99 -4.56 -11.40
CA MET A 35 -2.63 -5.20 -10.25
C MET A 35 -3.16 -6.58 -10.61
N ILE A 36 -3.82 -6.70 -11.75
CA ILE A 36 -4.35 -8.00 -12.23
C ILE A 36 -3.20 -8.97 -12.46
N SER A 37 -2.12 -8.52 -13.07
CA SER A 37 -0.94 -9.35 -13.33
C SER A 37 -0.33 -9.91 -12.06
N LEU A 38 -0.42 -9.17 -10.96
CA LEU A 38 0.08 -9.60 -9.66
C LEU A 38 -0.93 -10.45 -8.88
N GLY A 39 -2.11 -10.68 -9.45
CA GLY A 39 -3.16 -11.45 -8.79
C GLY A 39 -3.92 -10.67 -7.73
N LEU A 40 -3.82 -9.35 -7.74
CA LEU A 40 -4.54 -8.51 -6.79
C LEU A 40 -5.99 -8.38 -7.20
N VAL A 41 -6.90 -8.85 -6.35
CA VAL A 41 -8.34 -8.80 -6.61
C VAL A 41 -9.01 -7.64 -5.90
N ASN A 42 -8.36 -7.08 -4.89
CA ASN A 42 -8.89 -5.98 -4.09
C ASN A 42 -7.82 -4.91 -3.89
N ALA A 43 -8.22 -3.66 -3.98
CA ALA A 43 -7.40 -2.53 -3.59
C ALA A 43 -7.88 -2.02 -2.24
N PRO A 44 -7.03 -1.39 -1.45
CA PRO A 44 -5.62 -1.14 -1.71
C PRO A 44 -4.73 -2.33 -1.40
N ALA A 45 -3.54 -2.33 -1.95
CA ALA A 45 -2.52 -3.32 -1.61
C ALA A 45 -1.18 -2.60 -1.44
N LEU A 46 -0.39 -3.04 -0.48
CA LEU A 46 0.92 -2.46 -0.22
C LEU A 46 1.99 -3.49 -0.49
N GLN A 47 2.93 -3.16 -1.36
CA GLN A 47 4.06 -4.04 -1.66
C GLN A 47 5.31 -3.52 -0.95
N LEU A 48 5.90 -4.35 -0.12
CA LEU A 48 7.12 -4.03 0.60
C LEU A 48 8.35 -4.17 -0.29
N GLU A 49 9.48 -3.67 0.17
CA GLU A 49 10.73 -3.71 -0.60
C GLU A 49 11.17 -5.15 -0.91
N ASN A 50 10.80 -6.10 -0.06
CA ASN A 50 11.12 -7.51 -0.28
C ASN A 50 10.16 -8.21 -1.25
N GLY A 51 9.18 -7.48 -1.79
CA GLY A 51 8.20 -8.04 -2.71
C GLY A 51 6.94 -8.57 -2.05
N GLN A 52 6.86 -8.57 -0.73
CA GLN A 52 5.68 -9.05 -0.01
C GLN A 52 4.50 -8.10 -0.22
N LEU A 53 3.33 -8.69 -0.56
CA LEU A 53 2.10 -7.93 -0.74
C LEU A 53 1.25 -8.02 0.53
N LEU A 54 0.76 -6.87 0.98
CA LEU A 54 -0.10 -6.76 2.14
C LEU A 54 -1.48 -6.26 1.71
N ASP A 55 -2.53 -6.86 2.27
CA ASP A 55 -3.89 -6.35 2.07
C ASP A 55 -4.12 -5.11 2.97
N PHE A 56 -5.35 -4.57 2.93
CA PHE A 56 -5.67 -3.37 3.69
C PHE A 56 -5.41 -3.56 5.20
N GLY A 57 -5.92 -4.64 5.77
CA GLY A 57 -5.76 -4.91 7.20
C GLY A 57 -4.31 -5.13 7.60
N GLN A 58 -3.59 -5.91 6.80
CA GLN A 58 -2.17 -6.17 7.05
C GLN A 58 -1.34 -4.89 6.89
N ALA A 59 -1.66 -4.07 5.91
CA ALA A 59 -0.96 -2.81 5.69
C ALA A 59 -1.16 -1.85 6.85
N ILE A 60 -2.37 -1.76 7.38
CA ILE A 60 -2.66 -0.92 8.55
C ILE A 60 -1.80 -1.34 9.74
N LYS A 61 -1.72 -2.64 10.00
CA LYS A 61 -0.90 -3.16 11.10
C LYS A 61 0.58 -2.87 10.88
N TRP A 62 1.05 -3.06 9.65
CA TRP A 62 2.44 -2.82 9.32
C TRP A 62 2.82 -1.36 9.52
N ILE A 63 1.96 -0.45 9.05
CA ILE A 63 2.19 0.99 9.20
C ILE A 63 2.16 1.38 10.67
N GLY A 64 1.21 0.83 11.42
CA GLY A 64 1.09 1.12 12.86
C GLY A 64 2.32 0.70 13.66
N GLY A 65 2.99 -0.37 13.23
CA GLY A 65 4.22 -0.84 13.86
C GLY A 65 5.49 -0.28 13.24
N TYR A 66 5.36 0.52 12.20
CA TYR A 66 6.51 1.07 11.50
C TYR A 66 7.25 2.08 12.37
N ASN A 67 8.57 1.92 12.45
CA ASN A 67 9.42 2.84 13.18
C ASN A 67 10.40 3.48 12.19
N ALA A 68 10.28 4.79 12.01
CA ALA A 68 11.09 5.53 11.03
C ALA A 68 12.53 5.79 11.50
N ASN A 69 12.86 5.44 12.71
CA ASN A 69 14.20 5.66 13.23
C ASN A 69 15.20 4.60 12.76
#